data_8289a18aba8f0dc81c8c0056fa8bf114
#
_entry.id   8289a18aba8f0dc81c8c0056fa8bf114
#
_cell.length_a   1.000
_cell.length_b   1.000
_cell.length_c   1.000
_cell.angle_alpha   90.00
_cell.angle_beta   90.00
_cell.angle_gamma   90.00
#
_symmetry.space_group_name_H-M   'P 1'
#
loop_
_entity.id
_entity.type
_entity.pdbx_description
1 polymer ?
#
loop_
_entity_poly.entity_id
_entity_poly.type
_entity_poly.pdbx_seq_one_letter_code
_entity_poly.pdbx_strand_id
1 'polypeptide(L)'
;MFQNLSDRLGAALDRLKGRGRLTEDNIRETLREVRMALLEADVALPVVREFVDRIRESASGQEVLKSLTPGQVLVKIVHDELVRIMGDANEALDLAARPPAVVLMAGLQGSGKTTTVAKLARFLQEREKKKVMVVSCDVYRPAAIDQLRTLAGEIDADCFPSSPDQKPVAIARAALAEARKRFYDVLIVDTAGRLHVDEAMMGEIQELHREIQPVETLFVVDSMTGQDAAITARAFHDALPLTGVVLTKADGDARGGAALSIRHITGKPIKFL
;
A
#
# COMPACT_ATOMS: atom_id res chain seq x y z
N MET A 1 5.78 -12.69 5.34
CA MET A 1 6.26 -11.60 4.46
C MET A 1 7.62 -11.03 4.86
N PHE A 2 7.83 -10.48 6.06
CA PHE A 2 9.10 -9.78 6.43
C PHE A 2 10.18 -10.66 7.06
N GLN A 3 9.92 -11.93 7.39
CA GLN A 3 10.85 -12.79 8.14
C GLN A 3 12.23 -12.89 7.46
N ASN A 4 12.27 -13.21 6.19
CA ASN A 4 13.53 -13.37 5.43
C ASN A 4 14.35 -12.06 5.41
N LEU A 5 13.69 -10.91 5.19
CA LEU A 5 14.35 -9.61 5.21
C LEU A 5 14.90 -9.29 6.61
N SER A 6 14.12 -9.54 7.67
CA SER A 6 14.52 -9.33 9.06
C SER A 6 15.71 -10.20 9.45
N ASP A 7 15.70 -11.49 9.09
CA ASP A 7 16.77 -12.43 9.37
C ASP A 7 18.08 -12.02 8.68
N ARG A 8 18.01 -11.59 7.42
CA ARG A 8 19.18 -11.16 6.65
C ARG A 8 19.75 -9.84 7.14
N LEU A 9 18.91 -8.85 7.42
CA LEU A 9 19.33 -7.59 8.01
C LEU A 9 19.94 -7.82 9.40
N GLY A 10 19.31 -8.68 10.21
CA GLY A 10 19.84 -9.09 11.51
C GLY A 10 21.22 -9.70 11.39
N ALA A 11 21.40 -10.68 10.50
CA ALA A 11 22.69 -11.33 10.27
C ALA A 11 23.78 -10.36 9.82
N ALA A 12 23.46 -9.40 8.94
CA ALA A 12 24.40 -8.37 8.49
C ALA A 12 24.83 -7.45 9.64
N LEU A 13 23.91 -7.09 10.52
CA LEU A 13 24.13 -6.18 11.65
C LEU A 13 24.79 -6.87 12.85
N ASP A 14 24.51 -8.17 13.09
CA ASP A 14 25.07 -8.92 14.21
C ASP A 14 26.60 -9.09 14.09
N ARG A 15 27.12 -9.14 12.86
CA ARG A 15 28.57 -9.15 12.62
C ARG A 15 29.31 -7.93 13.14
N LEU A 16 28.59 -6.82 13.37
CA LEU A 16 29.13 -5.59 13.93
C LEU A 16 29.12 -5.55 15.45
N LYS A 17 28.22 -6.28 16.11
CA LYS A 17 28.02 -6.23 17.56
C LYS A 17 29.26 -6.63 18.38
N GLY A 18 30.23 -7.34 17.79
CA GLY A 18 31.45 -7.78 18.47
C GLY A 18 32.71 -6.96 18.14
N ARG A 19 32.63 -5.96 17.26
CA ARG A 19 33.81 -5.17 16.82
C ARG A 19 33.96 -3.93 17.68
N GLY A 20 35.03 -3.82 18.43
CA GLY A 20 35.31 -2.71 19.37
C GLY A 20 35.60 -1.36 18.70
N ARG A 21 35.82 -1.30 17.37
CA ARG A 21 35.97 -0.08 16.57
C ARG A 21 35.31 -0.26 15.22
N LEU A 22 34.49 0.71 14.82
CA LEU A 22 34.04 0.82 13.44
C LEU A 22 35.06 1.63 12.63
N THR A 23 35.55 1.02 11.56
CA THR A 23 36.31 1.70 10.53
C THR A 23 35.39 2.03 9.36
N GLU A 24 35.76 2.99 8.52
CA GLU A 24 35.02 3.28 7.28
C GLU A 24 34.83 2.04 6.40
N ASP A 25 35.86 1.14 6.37
CA ASP A 25 35.78 -0.10 5.59
C ASP A 25 34.75 -1.08 6.16
N ASN A 26 34.65 -1.21 7.50
CA ASN A 26 33.64 -2.05 8.14
C ASN A 26 32.22 -1.53 7.89
N ILE A 27 32.04 -0.21 7.94
CA ILE A 27 30.76 0.43 7.60
C ILE A 27 30.40 0.14 6.14
N ARG A 28 31.35 0.31 5.22
CA ARG A 28 31.16 0.05 3.78
C ARG A 28 30.78 -1.40 3.51
N GLU A 29 31.45 -2.36 4.15
CA GLU A 29 31.15 -3.79 4.02
C GLU A 29 29.72 -4.11 4.50
N THR A 30 29.36 -3.62 5.68
CA THR A 30 28.00 -3.83 6.23
C THR A 30 26.92 -3.20 5.38
N LEU A 31 27.14 -1.98 4.90
CA LEU A 31 26.18 -1.31 4.00
C LEU A 31 26.02 -2.06 2.68
N ARG A 32 27.08 -2.74 2.20
CA ARG A 32 26.97 -3.63 1.03
C ARG A 32 26.06 -4.84 1.34
N GLU A 33 26.21 -5.46 2.51
CA GLU A 33 25.36 -6.58 2.92
C GLU A 33 23.90 -6.14 3.12
N VAL A 34 23.67 -5.01 3.77
CA VAL A 34 22.33 -4.40 3.91
C VAL A 34 21.69 -4.13 2.54
N ARG A 35 22.47 -3.56 1.61
CA ARG A 35 22.02 -3.35 0.24
C ARG A 35 21.61 -4.65 -0.45
N MET A 36 22.42 -5.70 -0.31
CA MET A 36 22.11 -7.00 -0.90
C MET A 36 20.85 -7.60 -0.29
N ALA A 37 20.67 -7.53 1.03
CA ALA A 37 19.47 -8.02 1.71
C ALA A 37 18.21 -7.33 1.21
N LEU A 38 18.23 -6.01 1.01
CA LEU A 38 17.11 -5.25 0.47
C LEU A 38 16.80 -5.60 -1.00
N LEU A 39 17.83 -5.76 -1.84
CA LEU A 39 17.65 -6.16 -3.25
C LEU A 39 17.09 -7.58 -3.37
N GLU A 40 17.56 -8.51 -2.56
CA GLU A 40 17.04 -9.88 -2.51
C GLU A 40 15.61 -9.96 -1.96
N ALA A 41 15.20 -8.96 -1.17
CA ALA A 41 13.81 -8.78 -0.76
C ALA A 41 12.94 -8.08 -1.81
N ASP A 42 13.46 -7.83 -3.01
CA ASP A 42 12.80 -7.13 -4.12
C ASP A 42 12.44 -5.66 -3.82
N VAL A 43 13.21 -4.98 -2.95
CA VAL A 43 13.09 -3.54 -2.78
C VAL A 43 13.58 -2.82 -4.05
N ALA A 44 12.85 -1.81 -4.49
CA ALA A 44 13.19 -1.05 -5.70
C ALA A 44 14.55 -0.37 -5.58
N LEU A 45 15.39 -0.48 -6.62
CA LEU A 45 16.77 -0.02 -6.62
C LEU A 45 16.94 1.47 -6.22
N PRO A 46 16.09 2.41 -6.66
CA PRO A 46 16.19 3.80 -6.20
C PRO A 46 16.01 3.93 -4.68
N VAL A 47 15.07 3.19 -4.10
CA VAL A 47 14.79 3.18 -2.65
C VAL A 47 15.97 2.61 -1.88
N VAL A 48 16.54 1.49 -2.36
CA VAL A 48 17.75 0.88 -1.77
C VAL A 48 18.93 1.85 -1.78
N ARG A 49 19.15 2.58 -2.88
CA ARG A 49 20.24 3.57 -2.98
C ARG A 49 20.04 4.68 -1.96
N GLU A 50 18.90 5.31 -1.93
CA GLU A 50 18.62 6.39 -0.99
C GLU A 50 18.75 5.94 0.46
N PHE A 51 18.22 4.76 0.81
CA PHE A 51 18.35 4.16 2.13
C PHE A 51 19.82 3.99 2.55
N VAL A 52 20.64 3.38 1.70
CA VAL A 52 22.05 3.13 1.98
C VAL A 52 22.84 4.44 2.08
N ASP A 53 22.55 5.43 1.23
CA ASP A 53 23.25 6.72 1.24
C ASP A 53 22.92 7.50 2.51
N ARG A 54 21.68 7.53 2.98
CA ARG A 54 21.28 8.15 4.26
C ARG A 54 21.95 7.50 5.46
N ILE A 55 22.00 6.15 5.49
CA ILE A 55 22.72 5.46 6.58
C ILE A 55 24.20 5.81 6.55
N ARG A 56 24.81 5.86 5.37
CA ARG A 56 26.23 6.23 5.21
C ARG A 56 26.50 7.64 5.75
N GLU A 57 25.68 8.62 5.39
CA GLU A 57 25.77 9.99 5.88
C GLU A 57 25.67 10.04 7.41
N SER A 58 24.66 9.38 7.98
CA SER A 58 24.45 9.31 9.43
C SER A 58 25.58 8.57 10.16
N ALA A 59 26.11 7.49 9.56
CA ALA A 59 27.17 6.68 10.15
C ALA A 59 28.56 7.34 10.06
N SER A 60 28.80 8.25 9.12
CA SER A 60 30.06 8.97 8.95
C SER A 60 30.21 10.13 9.93
N GLY A 61 29.20 10.41 10.75
CA GLY A 61 29.25 11.44 11.78
C GLY A 61 30.30 11.14 12.87
N GLN A 62 31.01 12.18 13.36
CA GLN A 62 32.06 12.02 14.38
C GLN A 62 31.56 11.38 15.69
N GLU A 63 30.30 11.53 16.02
CA GLU A 63 29.69 10.95 17.22
C GLU A 63 29.63 9.42 17.16
N VAL A 64 29.37 8.85 15.97
CA VAL A 64 29.32 7.39 15.75
C VAL A 64 30.71 6.79 15.89
N LEU A 65 31.72 7.43 15.28
CA LEU A 65 33.11 6.94 15.29
C LEU A 65 33.77 7.04 16.67
N LYS A 66 33.29 7.95 17.52
CA LYS A 66 33.79 8.16 18.90
C LYS A 66 33.00 7.41 19.96
N SER A 67 31.90 6.72 19.59
CA SER A 67 31.07 5.97 20.54
C SER A 67 31.84 4.80 21.14
N LEU A 68 31.52 4.47 22.41
CA LEU A 68 32.03 3.26 23.08
C LEU A 68 31.41 1.98 22.53
N THR A 69 30.27 2.07 21.83
CA THR A 69 29.56 0.95 21.23
C THR A 69 29.13 1.27 19.77
N PRO A 70 30.11 1.49 18.87
CA PRO A 70 29.81 1.98 17.52
C PRO A 70 28.91 1.03 16.70
N GLY A 71 29.03 -0.29 16.90
CA GLY A 71 28.17 -1.28 16.25
C GLY A 71 26.69 -1.15 16.62
N GLN A 72 26.40 -0.85 17.90
CA GLN A 72 25.01 -0.63 18.37
C GLN A 72 24.46 0.69 17.80
N VAL A 73 25.29 1.72 17.67
CA VAL A 73 24.87 2.99 17.06
C VAL A 73 24.49 2.79 15.60
N LEU A 74 25.28 2.01 14.83
CA LEU A 74 24.95 1.72 13.44
C LEU A 74 23.66 0.88 13.30
N VAL A 75 23.44 -0.11 14.19
CA VAL A 75 22.17 -0.85 14.25
C VAL A 75 21.00 0.09 14.49
N LYS A 76 21.14 1.05 15.41
CA LYS A 76 20.11 2.05 15.69
C LYS A 76 19.86 2.93 14.46
N ILE A 77 20.88 3.41 13.77
CA ILE A 77 20.73 4.22 12.55
C ILE A 77 19.94 3.46 11.48
N VAL A 78 20.24 2.17 11.25
CA VAL A 78 19.52 1.33 10.29
C VAL A 78 18.07 1.16 10.73
N HIS A 79 17.83 0.89 12.02
CA HIS A 79 16.48 0.77 12.56
C HIS A 79 15.67 2.06 12.38
N ASP A 80 16.24 3.20 12.78
CA ASP A 80 15.56 4.50 12.70
C ASP A 80 15.22 4.86 11.24
N GLU A 81 16.10 4.50 10.28
CA GLU A 81 15.84 4.71 8.87
C GLU A 81 14.73 3.78 8.32
N LEU A 82 14.65 2.52 8.79
CA LEU A 82 13.55 1.61 8.47
C LEU A 82 12.22 2.15 9.01
N VAL A 83 12.20 2.60 10.27
CA VAL A 83 11.01 3.21 10.89
C VAL A 83 10.59 4.45 10.11
N ARG A 84 11.52 5.30 9.72
CA ARG A 84 11.23 6.49 8.90
C ARG A 84 10.54 6.13 7.59
N ILE A 85 10.98 5.06 6.91
CA ILE A 85 10.35 4.62 5.65
C ILE A 85 8.97 4.02 5.91
N MET A 86 8.84 3.14 6.89
CA MET A 86 7.58 2.43 7.15
C MET A 86 6.53 3.30 7.85
N GLY A 87 6.96 4.34 8.58
CA GLY A 87 6.11 5.17 9.43
C GLY A 87 6.03 4.65 10.86
N ASP A 88 5.78 5.55 11.81
CA ASP A 88 5.84 5.26 13.25
C ASP A 88 4.60 4.53 13.78
N ALA A 89 3.46 4.63 13.07
CA ALA A 89 2.20 4.07 13.52
C ALA A 89 1.35 3.55 12.35
N ASN A 90 0.45 2.62 12.68
CA ASN A 90 -0.62 2.22 11.77
C ASN A 90 -1.69 3.31 11.72
N GLU A 91 -2.03 3.76 10.53
CA GLU A 91 -3.10 4.73 10.30
C GLU A 91 -4.38 3.99 9.88
N ALA A 92 -5.43 4.13 10.69
CA ALA A 92 -6.76 3.61 10.36
C ALA A 92 -7.39 4.37 9.18
N LEU A 93 -8.52 3.87 8.68
CA LEU A 93 -9.33 4.64 7.73
C LEU A 93 -9.87 5.90 8.40
N ASP A 94 -9.79 7.01 7.69
CA ASP A 94 -10.47 8.23 8.08
C ASP A 94 -11.86 8.30 7.40
N LEU A 95 -12.89 7.93 8.14
CA LEU A 95 -14.27 7.99 7.70
C LEU A 95 -15.03 9.19 8.30
N ALA A 96 -14.31 10.16 8.86
CA ALA A 96 -14.87 11.36 9.46
C ALA A 96 -15.39 12.34 8.41
N ALA A 97 -16.49 11.98 7.76
CA ALA A 97 -17.15 12.77 6.73
C ALA A 97 -18.68 12.69 6.88
N ARG A 98 -19.38 13.58 6.17
CA ARG A 98 -20.85 13.48 6.06
C ARG A 98 -21.21 12.19 5.33
N PRO A 99 -22.02 11.31 5.93
CA PRO A 99 -22.40 10.04 5.30
C PRO A 99 -23.11 10.20 3.94
N PRO A 100 -22.84 9.27 3.01
CA PRO A 100 -21.89 8.18 3.15
C PRO A 100 -20.43 8.66 2.97
N ALA A 101 -19.51 8.15 3.80
CA ALA A 101 -18.09 8.24 3.53
C ALA A 101 -17.75 7.39 2.31
N VAL A 102 -17.16 7.97 1.28
CA VAL A 102 -16.86 7.28 0.03
C VAL A 102 -15.41 6.79 0.04
N VAL A 103 -15.22 5.49 -0.19
CA VAL A 103 -13.91 4.84 -0.32
C VAL A 103 -13.72 4.37 -1.76
N LEU A 104 -12.72 4.90 -2.44
CA LEU A 104 -12.37 4.52 -3.82
C LEU A 104 -11.21 3.53 -3.81
N MET A 105 -11.39 2.38 -4.48
CA MET A 105 -10.36 1.36 -4.63
C MET A 105 -9.69 1.48 -6.00
N ALA A 106 -8.40 1.76 -6.04
CA ALA A 106 -7.61 1.92 -7.26
C ALA A 106 -6.46 0.89 -7.32
N GLY A 107 -6.08 0.45 -8.52
CA GLY A 107 -4.99 -0.51 -8.71
C GLY A 107 -5.10 -1.32 -10.00
N LEU A 108 -4.06 -2.07 -10.34
CA LEU A 108 -4.01 -2.88 -11.55
C LEU A 108 -4.95 -4.10 -11.49
N GLN A 109 -5.15 -4.73 -12.64
CA GLN A 109 -5.87 -6.00 -12.73
C GLN A 109 -5.14 -7.09 -11.94
N GLY A 110 -5.89 -7.92 -11.23
CA GLY A 110 -5.30 -8.99 -10.41
C GLY A 110 -4.68 -8.54 -9.09
N SER A 111 -4.67 -7.24 -8.77
CA SER A 111 -4.15 -6.73 -7.50
C SER A 111 -5.02 -7.07 -6.28
N GLY A 112 -6.21 -7.64 -6.47
CA GLY A 112 -7.09 -8.03 -5.39
C GLY A 112 -8.12 -6.98 -4.94
N LYS A 113 -8.41 -5.95 -5.76
CA LYS A 113 -9.37 -4.87 -5.42
C LYS A 113 -10.74 -5.41 -5.00
N THR A 114 -11.39 -6.16 -5.89
CA THR A 114 -12.76 -6.69 -5.65
C THR A 114 -12.85 -7.52 -4.36
N THR A 115 -11.86 -8.39 -4.13
CA THR A 115 -11.77 -9.17 -2.88
C THR A 115 -11.54 -8.27 -1.67
N THR A 116 -10.72 -7.24 -1.81
CA THR A 116 -10.47 -6.26 -0.75
C THR A 116 -11.72 -5.45 -0.43
N VAL A 117 -12.53 -5.07 -1.43
CA VAL A 117 -13.82 -4.41 -1.21
C VAL A 117 -14.71 -5.23 -0.29
N ALA A 118 -14.86 -6.53 -0.56
CA ALA A 118 -15.68 -7.41 0.28
C ALA A 118 -15.10 -7.56 1.69
N LYS A 119 -13.78 -7.80 1.82
CA LYS A 119 -13.13 -7.91 3.13
C LYS A 119 -13.25 -6.62 3.94
N LEU A 120 -13.08 -5.46 3.29
CA LEU A 120 -13.22 -4.15 3.92
C LEU A 120 -14.66 -3.88 4.35
N ALA A 121 -15.63 -4.21 3.50
CA ALA A 121 -17.06 -4.08 3.84
C ALA A 121 -17.41 -4.91 5.08
N ARG A 122 -16.97 -6.18 5.11
CA ARG A 122 -17.15 -7.05 6.27
C ARG A 122 -16.49 -6.48 7.53
N PHE A 123 -15.25 -6.00 7.43
CA PHE A 123 -14.55 -5.37 8.55
C PHE A 123 -15.33 -4.18 9.11
N LEU A 124 -15.81 -3.29 8.25
CA LEU A 124 -16.58 -2.11 8.65
C LEU A 124 -17.93 -2.48 9.28
N GLN A 125 -18.61 -3.52 8.77
CA GLN A 125 -19.86 -4.02 9.35
C GLN A 125 -19.63 -4.67 10.71
N GLU A 126 -18.66 -5.61 10.81
CA GLU A 126 -18.48 -6.41 12.02
C GLU A 126 -17.75 -5.65 13.14
N ARG A 127 -16.74 -4.84 12.80
CA ARG A 127 -15.87 -4.15 13.78
C ARG A 127 -16.33 -2.74 14.06
N GLU A 128 -16.66 -1.99 13.01
CA GLU A 128 -17.00 -0.57 13.11
C GLU A 128 -18.52 -0.35 13.18
N LYS A 129 -19.34 -1.42 13.04
CA LYS A 129 -20.81 -1.36 13.05
C LYS A 129 -21.41 -0.39 12.04
N LYS A 130 -20.75 -0.24 10.88
CA LYS A 130 -21.17 0.65 9.79
C LYS A 130 -22.13 -0.06 8.85
N LYS A 131 -23.10 0.68 8.33
CA LYS A 131 -23.95 0.24 7.23
C LYS A 131 -23.23 0.52 5.92
N VAL A 132 -22.85 -0.53 5.20
CA VAL A 132 -21.97 -0.44 4.02
C VAL A 132 -22.73 -0.82 2.76
N MET A 133 -22.54 -0.02 1.70
CA MET A 133 -22.91 -0.37 0.33
C MET A 133 -21.64 -0.51 -0.50
N VAL A 134 -21.61 -1.50 -1.39
CA VAL A 134 -20.52 -1.68 -2.37
C VAL A 134 -21.05 -1.52 -3.78
N VAL A 135 -20.19 -1.09 -4.72
CA VAL A 135 -20.55 -0.96 -6.13
C VAL A 135 -19.35 -1.29 -7.01
N SER A 136 -19.57 -2.04 -8.10
CA SER A 136 -18.58 -2.26 -9.13
C SER A 136 -18.74 -1.26 -10.27
N CYS A 137 -17.67 -0.54 -10.57
CA CYS A 137 -17.52 0.30 -11.76
C CYS A 137 -16.64 -0.38 -12.83
N ASP A 138 -16.29 -1.69 -12.67
CA ASP A 138 -15.55 -2.46 -13.66
C ASP A 138 -16.50 -3.00 -14.74
N VAL A 139 -16.91 -2.14 -15.65
CA VAL A 139 -17.81 -2.47 -16.77
C VAL A 139 -17.13 -3.25 -17.88
N TYR A 140 -15.79 -3.28 -17.90
CA TYR A 140 -15.01 -3.95 -18.94
C TYR A 140 -14.92 -5.47 -18.74
N ARG A 141 -15.20 -5.92 -17.52
CA ARG A 141 -15.21 -7.33 -17.15
C ARG A 141 -16.53 -7.70 -16.48
N PRO A 142 -17.52 -8.19 -17.24
CA PRO A 142 -18.83 -8.57 -16.65
C PRO A 142 -18.70 -9.52 -15.47
N ALA A 143 -17.75 -10.45 -15.52
CA ALA A 143 -17.45 -11.35 -14.41
C ALA A 143 -17.01 -10.65 -13.12
N ALA A 144 -16.43 -9.44 -13.18
CA ALA A 144 -16.04 -8.68 -12.00
C ALA A 144 -17.26 -8.11 -11.26
N ILE A 145 -18.30 -7.68 -11.99
CA ILE A 145 -19.59 -7.25 -11.42
C ILE A 145 -20.25 -8.41 -10.68
N ASP A 146 -20.32 -9.57 -11.33
CA ASP A 146 -20.92 -10.76 -10.72
C ASP A 146 -20.10 -11.27 -9.53
N GLN A 147 -18.78 -11.20 -9.61
CA GLN A 147 -17.88 -11.53 -8.51
C GLN A 147 -18.16 -10.65 -7.29
N LEU A 148 -18.22 -9.33 -7.46
CA LEU A 148 -18.52 -8.43 -6.33
C LEU A 148 -19.90 -8.70 -5.76
N ARG A 149 -20.90 -8.95 -6.60
CA ARG A 149 -22.27 -9.28 -6.15
C ARG A 149 -22.29 -10.55 -5.30
N THR A 150 -21.59 -11.59 -5.74
CA THR A 150 -21.48 -12.87 -5.01
C THR A 150 -20.80 -12.66 -3.66
N LEU A 151 -19.64 -12.00 -3.65
CA LEU A 151 -18.89 -11.72 -2.42
C LEU A 151 -19.68 -10.83 -1.44
N ALA A 152 -20.43 -9.85 -1.94
CA ALA A 152 -21.29 -9.01 -1.11
C ALA A 152 -22.42 -9.84 -0.46
N GLY A 153 -23.02 -10.77 -1.23
CA GLY A 153 -24.03 -11.70 -0.71
C GLY A 153 -23.51 -12.62 0.39
N GLU A 154 -22.25 -13.07 0.30
CA GLU A 154 -21.63 -13.93 1.32
C GLU A 154 -21.43 -13.22 2.69
N ILE A 155 -21.40 -11.89 2.69
CA ILE A 155 -21.19 -11.06 3.89
C ILE A 155 -22.41 -10.21 4.28
N ASP A 156 -23.56 -10.45 3.66
CA ASP A 156 -24.78 -9.68 3.84
C ASP A 156 -24.58 -8.16 3.63
N ALA A 157 -23.72 -7.78 2.68
CA ALA A 157 -23.54 -6.40 2.27
C ALA A 157 -24.40 -6.05 1.06
N ASP A 158 -24.97 -4.85 1.07
CA ASP A 158 -25.75 -4.36 -0.07
C ASP A 158 -24.81 -4.02 -1.25
N CYS A 159 -25.06 -4.65 -2.40
CA CYS A 159 -24.38 -4.36 -3.65
C CYS A 159 -25.30 -3.55 -4.57
N PHE A 160 -24.85 -2.33 -4.94
CA PHE A 160 -25.58 -1.52 -5.90
C PHE A 160 -25.51 -2.17 -7.30
N PRO A 161 -26.63 -2.32 -8.00
CA PRO A 161 -26.67 -2.97 -9.31
C PRO A 161 -25.92 -2.14 -10.36
N SER A 162 -25.03 -2.76 -11.12
CA SER A 162 -24.31 -2.20 -12.25
C SER A 162 -24.40 -3.11 -13.48
N SER A 163 -24.25 -2.53 -14.66
CA SER A 163 -24.30 -3.24 -15.94
C SER A 163 -23.12 -2.81 -16.83
N PRO A 164 -22.57 -3.72 -17.67
CA PRO A 164 -21.53 -3.38 -18.63
C PRO A 164 -21.90 -2.28 -19.65
N ASP A 165 -23.18 -2.05 -19.88
CA ASP A 165 -23.67 -1.04 -20.83
C ASP A 165 -23.65 0.38 -20.24
N GLN A 166 -23.37 0.53 -18.96
CA GLN A 166 -23.33 1.80 -18.27
C GLN A 166 -21.92 2.40 -18.25
N LYS A 167 -21.84 3.71 -18.11
CA LYS A 167 -20.54 4.39 -17.87
C LYS A 167 -20.15 4.29 -16.40
N PRO A 168 -18.88 4.01 -16.07
CA PRO A 168 -18.39 3.92 -14.69
C PRO A 168 -18.79 5.11 -13.81
N VAL A 169 -18.66 6.31 -14.32
CA VAL A 169 -19.03 7.56 -13.59
C VAL A 169 -20.53 7.64 -13.32
N ALA A 170 -21.37 7.20 -14.25
CA ALA A 170 -22.83 7.20 -14.08
C ALA A 170 -23.23 6.19 -12.99
N ILE A 171 -22.62 5.00 -12.97
CA ILE A 171 -22.82 3.98 -11.93
C ILE A 171 -22.45 4.54 -10.56
N ALA A 172 -21.25 5.10 -10.41
CA ALA A 172 -20.75 5.63 -9.15
C ALA A 172 -21.65 6.77 -8.61
N ARG A 173 -22.08 7.67 -9.48
CA ARG A 173 -22.99 8.77 -9.13
C ARG A 173 -24.36 8.25 -8.67
N ALA A 174 -24.92 7.27 -9.36
CA ALA A 174 -26.20 6.65 -8.99
C ALA A 174 -26.09 5.90 -7.67
N ALA A 175 -24.99 5.14 -7.46
CA ALA A 175 -24.74 4.44 -6.22
C ALA A 175 -24.62 5.42 -5.03
N LEU A 176 -23.91 6.54 -5.22
CA LEU A 176 -23.76 7.58 -4.21
C LEU A 176 -25.11 8.23 -3.86
N ALA A 177 -25.95 8.50 -4.86
CA ALA A 177 -27.30 9.03 -4.64
C ALA A 177 -28.17 8.05 -3.86
N GLU A 178 -28.15 6.76 -4.22
CA GLU A 178 -28.89 5.71 -3.51
C GLU A 178 -28.36 5.49 -2.09
N ALA A 179 -27.04 5.50 -1.90
CA ALA A 179 -26.42 5.38 -0.58
C ALA A 179 -26.86 6.52 0.36
N ARG A 180 -26.95 7.75 -0.14
CA ARG A 180 -27.49 8.91 0.60
C ARG A 180 -28.94 8.71 0.97
N LYS A 181 -29.78 8.30 0.00
CA LYS A 181 -31.22 8.10 0.17
C LYS A 181 -31.53 7.02 1.21
N ARG A 182 -30.74 5.94 1.24
CA ARG A 182 -30.94 4.79 2.13
C ARG A 182 -30.12 4.87 3.43
N PHE A 183 -29.45 6.01 3.68
CA PHE A 183 -28.68 6.28 4.90
C PHE A 183 -27.59 5.23 5.15
N TYR A 184 -26.72 4.99 4.14
CA TYR A 184 -25.51 4.22 4.35
C TYR A 184 -24.43 5.09 4.99
N ASP A 185 -23.63 4.49 5.88
CA ASP A 185 -22.49 5.14 6.50
C ASP A 185 -21.31 5.22 5.53
N VAL A 186 -21.11 4.15 4.73
CA VAL A 186 -19.98 4.00 3.82
C VAL A 186 -20.43 3.48 2.47
N LEU A 187 -19.85 4.04 1.40
CA LEU A 187 -19.94 3.52 0.03
C LEU A 187 -18.52 3.15 -0.43
N ILE A 188 -18.31 1.86 -0.76
CA ILE A 188 -17.02 1.41 -1.33
C ILE A 188 -17.19 1.21 -2.83
N VAL A 189 -16.34 1.87 -3.60
CA VAL A 189 -16.36 1.86 -5.08
C VAL A 189 -15.19 1.04 -5.60
N ASP A 190 -15.50 -0.11 -6.21
CA ASP A 190 -14.54 -0.96 -6.94
C ASP A 190 -14.35 -0.42 -8.34
N THR A 191 -13.10 -0.19 -8.77
CA THR A 191 -12.80 0.30 -10.12
C THR A 191 -12.24 -0.78 -11.02
N ALA A 192 -12.34 -0.56 -12.32
CA ALA A 192 -11.65 -1.38 -13.29
C ALA A 192 -10.13 -1.37 -13.04
N GLY A 193 -9.50 -2.51 -13.31
CA GLY A 193 -8.05 -2.61 -13.39
C GLY A 193 -7.65 -3.04 -14.79
N ARG A 194 -6.57 -2.48 -15.32
CA ARG A 194 -5.91 -2.97 -16.54
C ARG A 194 -4.62 -3.67 -16.20
N LEU A 195 -4.05 -4.40 -17.16
CA LEU A 195 -2.82 -5.17 -16.95
C LEU A 195 -1.61 -4.26 -16.67
N HIS A 196 -1.63 -3.06 -17.19
CA HIS A 196 -0.60 -2.03 -17.00
C HIS A 196 -1.24 -0.64 -16.94
N VAL A 197 -0.47 0.31 -16.45
CA VAL A 197 -0.89 1.72 -16.38
C VAL A 197 -0.96 2.29 -17.80
N ASP A 198 -2.11 2.86 -18.16
CA ASP A 198 -2.28 3.63 -19.38
C ASP A 198 -3.08 4.92 -19.11
N GLU A 199 -2.99 5.88 -20.02
CA GLU A 199 -3.62 7.20 -19.88
C GLU A 199 -5.15 7.12 -19.80
N ALA A 200 -5.77 6.19 -20.53
CA ALA A 200 -7.22 6.05 -20.55
C ALA A 200 -7.74 5.55 -19.19
N MET A 201 -7.05 4.57 -18.58
CA MET A 201 -7.38 4.08 -17.25
C MET A 201 -7.20 5.18 -16.19
N MET A 202 -6.08 5.91 -16.25
CA MET A 202 -5.82 6.99 -15.29
C MET A 202 -6.84 8.12 -15.44
N GLY A 203 -7.19 8.49 -16.66
CA GLY A 203 -8.23 9.48 -16.92
C GLY A 203 -9.59 9.09 -16.37
N GLU A 204 -9.99 7.81 -16.53
CA GLU A 204 -11.26 7.29 -15.99
C GLU A 204 -11.30 7.33 -14.47
N ILE A 205 -10.24 6.87 -13.81
CA ILE A 205 -10.19 6.87 -12.34
C ILE A 205 -10.14 8.31 -11.79
N GLN A 206 -9.44 9.22 -12.46
CA GLN A 206 -9.44 10.65 -12.11
C GLN A 206 -10.83 11.28 -12.26
N GLU A 207 -11.57 10.93 -13.32
CA GLU A 207 -12.95 11.38 -13.50
C GLU A 207 -13.87 10.84 -12.40
N LEU A 208 -13.77 9.54 -12.08
CA LEU A 208 -14.48 8.93 -10.96
C LEU A 208 -14.18 9.66 -9.65
N HIS A 209 -12.89 9.85 -9.34
CA HIS A 209 -12.46 10.54 -8.13
C HIS A 209 -13.07 11.93 -8.01
N ARG A 210 -13.01 12.73 -9.09
CA ARG A 210 -13.56 14.10 -9.12
C ARG A 210 -15.07 14.11 -8.89
N GLU A 211 -15.80 13.13 -9.43
CA GLU A 211 -17.26 13.08 -9.35
C GLU A 211 -17.80 12.63 -7.99
N ILE A 212 -17.14 11.66 -7.36
CA ILE A 212 -17.62 11.09 -6.09
C ILE A 212 -16.92 11.66 -4.86
N GLN A 213 -15.83 12.41 -5.04
CA GLN A 213 -15.05 13.07 -3.99
C GLN A 213 -14.79 12.14 -2.79
N PRO A 214 -14.07 11.03 -2.97
CA PRO A 214 -13.85 10.07 -1.91
C PRO A 214 -13.05 10.68 -0.77
N VAL A 215 -13.37 10.29 0.46
CA VAL A 215 -12.59 10.65 1.64
C VAL A 215 -11.35 9.76 1.78
N GLU A 216 -11.45 8.54 1.25
CA GLU A 216 -10.35 7.59 1.16
C GLU A 216 -10.16 7.12 -0.28
N THR A 217 -8.94 7.22 -0.77
CA THR A 217 -8.51 6.66 -2.06
C THR A 217 -7.40 5.66 -1.78
N LEU A 218 -7.75 4.37 -1.82
CA LEU A 218 -6.86 3.29 -1.45
C LEU A 218 -6.21 2.66 -2.68
N PHE A 219 -4.88 2.68 -2.72
CA PHE A 219 -4.11 1.97 -3.73
C PHE A 219 -3.94 0.51 -3.32
N VAL A 220 -4.57 -0.39 -4.08
CA VAL A 220 -4.51 -1.84 -3.85
C VAL A 220 -3.45 -2.45 -4.75
N VAL A 221 -2.49 -3.11 -4.15
CA VAL A 221 -1.34 -3.68 -4.85
C VAL A 221 -0.98 -5.06 -4.32
N ASP A 222 -0.59 -5.94 -5.23
CA ASP A 222 -0.11 -7.27 -4.91
C ASP A 222 1.30 -7.19 -4.32
N SER A 223 1.50 -7.72 -3.11
CA SER A 223 2.78 -7.72 -2.42
C SER A 223 3.87 -8.55 -3.11
N MET A 224 3.49 -9.39 -4.09
CA MET A 224 4.41 -10.23 -4.85
C MET A 224 4.97 -9.55 -6.11
N THR A 225 4.50 -8.34 -6.47
CA THR A 225 4.91 -7.65 -7.72
C THR A 225 6.33 -7.10 -7.70
N GLY A 226 7.04 -7.16 -6.56
CA GLY A 226 8.44 -6.78 -6.48
C GLY A 226 8.71 -5.32 -6.92
N GLN A 227 9.71 -5.14 -7.78
CA GLN A 227 10.13 -3.80 -8.24
C GLN A 227 9.09 -3.09 -9.12
N ASP A 228 8.25 -3.82 -9.84
CA ASP A 228 7.19 -3.23 -10.68
C ASP A 228 6.11 -2.52 -9.83
N ALA A 229 5.95 -2.93 -8.58
CA ALA A 229 5.09 -2.24 -7.63
C ALA A 229 5.50 -0.76 -7.44
N ALA A 230 6.79 -0.47 -7.49
CA ALA A 230 7.32 0.89 -7.36
C ALA A 230 6.92 1.81 -8.52
N ILE A 231 7.00 1.30 -9.75
CA ILE A 231 6.64 2.03 -10.97
C ILE A 231 5.13 2.31 -10.96
N THR A 232 4.35 1.28 -10.66
CA THR A 232 2.89 1.38 -10.56
C THR A 232 2.47 2.36 -9.46
N ALA A 233 3.06 2.25 -8.27
CA ALA A 233 2.78 3.14 -7.14
C ALA A 233 3.04 4.61 -7.49
N ARG A 234 4.14 4.90 -8.20
CA ARG A 234 4.47 6.25 -8.68
C ARG A 234 3.37 6.78 -9.59
N ALA A 235 2.98 6.00 -10.59
CA ALA A 235 1.97 6.42 -11.56
C ALA A 235 0.61 6.72 -10.89
N PHE A 236 0.16 5.86 -9.97
CA PHE A 236 -1.07 6.10 -9.21
C PHE A 236 -0.96 7.29 -8.26
N HIS A 237 0.19 7.46 -7.60
CA HIS A 237 0.45 8.59 -6.71
C HIS A 237 0.42 9.94 -7.45
N ASP A 238 1.02 9.98 -8.65
CA ASP A 238 1.07 11.20 -9.46
C ASP A 238 -0.31 11.55 -10.06
N ALA A 239 -1.16 10.54 -10.28
CA ALA A 239 -2.48 10.70 -10.88
C ALA A 239 -3.60 10.97 -9.87
N LEU A 240 -3.49 10.46 -8.63
CA LEU A 240 -4.55 10.48 -7.62
C LEU A 240 -4.04 10.94 -6.25
N PRO A 241 -4.84 11.67 -5.48
CA PRO A 241 -4.54 11.99 -4.09
C PRO A 241 -4.77 10.76 -3.21
N LEU A 242 -3.85 9.79 -3.27
CA LEU A 242 -3.93 8.57 -2.45
C LEU A 242 -3.94 8.91 -0.96
N THR A 243 -4.73 8.20 -0.19
CA THR A 243 -4.82 8.33 1.28
C THR A 243 -4.19 7.16 2.02
N GLY A 244 -4.06 6.02 1.35
CA GLY A 244 -3.47 4.82 1.92
C GLY A 244 -3.23 3.73 0.89
N VAL A 245 -2.56 2.69 1.35
CA VAL A 245 -2.20 1.51 0.55
C VAL A 245 -2.79 0.27 1.21
N VAL A 246 -3.24 -0.66 0.39
CA VAL A 246 -3.61 -2.03 0.78
C VAL A 246 -2.67 -3.00 0.06
N LEU A 247 -1.92 -3.76 0.83
CA LEU A 247 -1.09 -4.85 0.30
C LEU A 247 -1.88 -6.15 0.34
N THR A 248 -2.02 -6.79 -0.80
CA THR A 248 -2.72 -8.08 -0.91
C THR A 248 -1.74 -9.24 -1.09
N LYS A 249 -2.24 -10.47 -0.91
CA LYS A 249 -1.47 -11.72 -1.08
C LYS A 249 -0.21 -11.78 -0.19
N ALA A 250 -0.27 -11.14 0.97
CA ALA A 250 0.84 -11.11 1.93
C ALA A 250 1.11 -12.47 2.61
N ASP A 251 0.19 -13.41 2.46
CA ASP A 251 0.26 -14.82 2.86
C ASP A 251 1.06 -15.69 1.88
N GLY A 252 1.36 -15.19 0.67
CA GLY A 252 2.21 -15.86 -0.30
C GLY A 252 3.71 -15.65 -0.05
N ASP A 253 4.53 -15.95 -1.07
CA ASP A 253 6.00 -15.83 -1.02
C ASP A 253 6.50 -14.38 -1.13
N ALA A 254 5.72 -13.41 -0.64
CA ALA A 254 6.08 -12.01 -0.65
C ALA A 254 7.32 -11.75 0.25
N ARG A 255 8.35 -11.14 -0.33
CA ARG A 255 9.64 -10.88 0.35
C ARG A 255 9.66 -9.60 1.18
N GLY A 256 8.59 -8.81 1.12
CA GLY A 256 8.43 -7.58 1.89
C GLY A 256 8.95 -6.30 1.21
N GLY A 257 9.72 -6.41 0.14
CA GLY A 257 10.32 -5.26 -0.52
C GLY A 257 9.32 -4.33 -1.21
N ALA A 258 8.20 -4.89 -1.70
CA ALA A 258 7.12 -4.09 -2.25
C ALA A 258 6.57 -3.07 -1.23
N ALA A 259 6.38 -3.49 0.03
CA ALA A 259 5.89 -2.62 1.10
C ALA A 259 6.81 -1.40 1.32
N LEU A 260 8.12 -1.65 1.47
CA LEU A 260 9.13 -0.59 1.62
C LEU A 260 9.13 0.35 0.42
N SER A 261 9.11 -0.20 -0.78
CA SER A 261 9.17 0.58 -2.02
C SER A 261 7.94 1.47 -2.19
N ILE A 262 6.75 0.92 -2.00
CA ILE A 262 5.49 1.65 -2.16
C ILE A 262 5.36 2.73 -1.10
N ARG A 263 5.65 2.42 0.16
CA ARG A 263 5.59 3.38 1.27
C ARG A 263 6.55 4.55 1.04
N HIS A 264 7.80 4.25 0.63
CA HIS A 264 8.79 5.27 0.33
C HIS A 264 8.37 6.17 -0.84
N ILE A 265 7.87 5.58 -1.94
CA ILE A 265 7.51 6.31 -3.15
C ILE A 265 6.27 7.18 -2.96
N THR A 266 5.23 6.63 -2.31
CA THR A 266 3.96 7.32 -2.15
C THR A 266 3.92 8.22 -0.92
N GLY A 267 4.76 7.97 0.09
CA GLY A 267 4.66 8.59 1.40
C GLY A 267 3.37 8.24 2.15
N LYS A 268 2.54 7.32 1.61
CA LYS A 268 1.21 6.99 2.17
C LYS A 268 1.26 5.77 3.07
N PRO A 269 0.46 5.75 4.16
CA PRO A 269 0.45 4.63 5.10
C PRO A 269 -0.07 3.35 4.44
N ILE A 270 0.51 2.21 4.84
CA ILE A 270 -0.08 0.90 4.55
C ILE A 270 -1.16 0.67 5.61
N LYS A 271 -2.43 0.80 5.20
CA LYS A 271 -3.56 0.70 6.12
C LYS A 271 -4.01 -0.75 6.35
N PHE A 272 -3.81 -1.61 5.36
CA PHE A 272 -4.19 -3.04 5.44
C PHE A 272 -3.17 -3.94 4.74
N LEU A 273 -3.08 -5.16 5.27
CA LEU A 273 -2.34 -6.30 4.75
C LEU A 273 -3.28 -7.47 4.52
#